data_dc580c7ab8b2117eae448b0cf39a6001
#
_entry.id   dc580c7ab8b2117eae448b0cf39a6001
#
_cell.length_a   1.000
_cell.length_b   1.000
_cell.length_c   1.000
_cell.angle_alpha   90.00
_cell.angle_beta   90.00
_cell.angle_gamma   90.00
#
_symmetry.space_group_name_H-M   'P 1'
#
loop_
_entity.id
_entity.type
_entity.pdbx_description
1 polymer ?
#
loop_
_entity_poly.entity_id
_entity_poly.type
_entity_poly.pdbx_seq_one_letter_code
_entity_poly.pdbx_strand_id
1 'polypeptide(L)'
;MEIEIRAARPGEEESLLGAWEWLFEPPGQRPEAWDEGRATAALREAIDSRDSLVLLAVAEGERVVGICTVYCTIHAIRFGPRAWVEELAVHPEMRSKRIGSRLLAAAKDWARERGATHLELDSGEARADAHRFYEREQPAYRSICFGWEL
;
A
#
# COMPACT_ATOMS: atom_id res chain seq x y z
N MET A 1 -5.41 3.05 -22.45
CA MET A 1 -5.88 3.70 -21.21
C MET A 1 -4.68 4.27 -20.46
N GLU A 2 -4.75 5.54 -20.18
CA GLU A 2 -3.70 6.22 -19.42
C GLU A 2 -3.97 6.11 -17.92
N ILE A 3 -2.95 5.75 -17.17
CA ILE A 3 -3.00 5.65 -15.70
C ILE A 3 -2.00 6.63 -15.13
N GLU A 4 -2.45 7.52 -14.27
CA GLU A 4 -1.59 8.43 -13.52
C GLU A 4 -1.32 7.86 -12.12
N ILE A 5 -0.07 7.93 -11.67
CA ILE A 5 0.29 7.64 -10.28
C ILE A 5 0.49 8.97 -9.58
N ARG A 6 -0.29 9.23 -8.56
CA ARG A 6 -0.20 10.47 -7.79
C ARG A 6 -0.46 10.25 -6.30
N ALA A 7 -0.07 11.21 -5.50
CA ALA A 7 -0.42 11.23 -4.10
C ALA A 7 -1.91 11.55 -3.91
N ALA A 8 -2.52 10.96 -2.91
CA ALA A 8 -3.85 11.35 -2.46
C ALA A 8 -3.81 12.78 -1.92
N ARG A 9 -4.93 13.49 -2.06
CA ARG A 9 -5.07 14.88 -1.62
C ARG A 9 -5.96 14.95 -0.38
N PRO A 10 -5.72 15.94 0.51
CA PRO A 10 -6.65 16.16 1.61
C PRO A 10 -8.09 16.33 1.09
N GLY A 11 -9.03 15.70 1.76
CA GLY A 11 -10.44 15.71 1.37
C GLY A 11 -10.88 14.49 0.57
N GLU A 12 -9.95 13.64 0.12
CA GLU A 12 -10.29 12.43 -0.64
C GLU A 12 -10.57 11.20 0.24
N GLU A 13 -10.39 11.30 1.55
CA GLU A 13 -10.42 10.16 2.47
C GLU A 13 -11.68 9.28 2.31
N GLU A 14 -12.84 9.90 2.33
CA GLU A 14 -14.10 9.16 2.27
C GLU A 14 -14.27 8.44 0.94
N SER A 15 -13.89 9.07 -0.17
CA SER A 15 -14.01 8.48 -1.50
C SER A 15 -13.01 7.35 -1.74
N LEU A 16 -11.87 7.35 -1.02
CA LEU A 16 -10.85 6.34 -1.18
C LEU A 16 -11.13 5.06 -0.39
N LEU A 17 -11.92 5.16 0.66
CA LEU A 17 -12.10 4.05 1.59
C LEU A 17 -12.66 2.79 0.92
N GLY A 18 -13.46 2.94 -0.12
CA GLY A 18 -13.99 1.82 -0.89
C GLY A 18 -12.95 0.92 -1.52
N ALA A 19 -11.73 1.43 -1.75
CA ALA A 19 -10.64 0.63 -2.31
C ALA A 19 -10.17 -0.47 -1.35
N TRP A 20 -10.40 -0.33 -0.05
CA TRP A 20 -10.07 -1.36 0.94
C TRP A 20 -10.88 -2.63 0.74
N GLU A 21 -12.06 -2.55 0.13
CA GLU A 21 -12.86 -3.74 -0.21
C GLU A 21 -12.09 -4.70 -1.13
N TRP A 22 -11.15 -4.21 -1.94
CA TRP A 22 -10.34 -5.06 -2.80
C TRP A 22 -9.38 -5.96 -1.98
N LEU A 23 -9.04 -5.53 -0.77
CA LEU A 23 -8.22 -6.34 0.16
C LEU A 23 -9.06 -7.32 0.96
N PHE A 24 -10.35 -7.05 1.13
CA PHE A 24 -11.25 -7.90 1.91
C PHE A 24 -11.80 -9.08 1.12
N GLU A 25 -11.72 -9.04 -0.21
CA GLU A 25 -12.10 -10.18 -1.05
C GLU A 25 -11.22 -11.40 -0.80
N PRO A 26 -11.76 -12.63 -0.86
CA PRO A 26 -10.93 -13.83 -0.71
C PRO A 26 -9.73 -13.82 -1.68
N PRO A 27 -8.52 -14.23 -1.24
CA PRO A 27 -8.20 -14.87 0.04
C PRO A 27 -8.06 -13.93 1.23
N GLY A 28 -8.35 -12.63 1.06
CA GLY A 28 -8.41 -11.67 2.15
C GLY A 28 -9.67 -11.83 2.99
N GLN A 29 -9.81 -10.99 3.99
CA GLN A 29 -10.96 -11.00 4.89
C GLN A 29 -11.12 -9.62 5.51
N ARG A 30 -12.36 -9.18 5.69
CA ARG A 30 -12.64 -7.97 6.46
C ARG A 30 -12.36 -8.24 7.93
N PRO A 31 -11.47 -7.47 8.59
CA PRO A 31 -11.22 -7.65 10.02
C PRO A 31 -12.49 -7.42 10.84
N GLU A 32 -12.67 -8.19 11.92
CA GLU A 32 -13.78 -7.96 12.87
C GLU A 32 -13.77 -6.53 13.43
N ALA A 33 -12.57 -6.00 13.66
CA ALA A 33 -12.38 -4.66 14.21
C ALA A 33 -12.52 -3.54 13.17
N TRP A 34 -12.92 -3.85 11.93
CA TRP A 34 -13.10 -2.84 10.90
C TRP A 34 -14.16 -1.83 11.31
N ASP A 35 -13.78 -0.56 11.28
CA ASP A 35 -14.65 0.58 11.61
C ASP A 35 -14.34 1.68 10.61
N GLU A 36 -15.32 2.10 9.84
CA GLU A 36 -15.13 3.09 8.78
C GLU A 36 -14.70 4.45 9.32
N GLY A 37 -15.23 4.87 10.46
CA GLY A 37 -14.84 6.14 11.09
C GLY A 37 -13.39 6.14 11.50
N ARG A 38 -12.92 5.08 12.13
CA ARG A 38 -11.53 4.92 12.51
C ARG A 38 -10.62 4.81 11.28
N ALA A 39 -11.03 4.07 10.27
CA ALA A 39 -10.27 3.92 9.03
C ALA A 39 -10.14 5.25 8.29
N THR A 40 -11.22 6.03 8.21
CA THR A 40 -11.20 7.37 7.60
C THR A 40 -10.25 8.31 8.35
N ALA A 41 -10.26 8.28 9.69
CA ALA A 41 -9.35 9.10 10.50
C ALA A 41 -7.89 8.68 10.28
N ALA A 42 -7.61 7.38 10.24
CA ALA A 42 -6.26 6.87 9.98
C ALA A 42 -5.78 7.27 8.56
N LEU A 43 -6.66 7.19 7.57
CA LEU A 43 -6.33 7.58 6.20
C LEU A 43 -6.05 9.07 6.10
N ARG A 44 -6.83 9.91 6.78
CA ARG A 44 -6.58 11.36 6.87
C ARG A 44 -5.21 11.65 7.47
N GLU A 45 -4.87 10.97 8.56
CA GLU A 45 -3.57 11.12 9.20
C GLU A 45 -2.44 10.71 8.24
N ALA A 46 -2.60 9.59 7.52
CA ALA A 46 -1.61 9.14 6.55
C ALA A 46 -1.42 10.12 5.40
N ILE A 47 -2.49 10.76 4.93
CA ILE A 47 -2.42 11.78 3.87
C ILE A 47 -1.72 13.04 4.36
N ASP A 48 -1.95 13.46 5.60
CA ASP A 48 -1.42 14.69 6.16
C ASP A 48 0.00 14.56 6.71
N SER A 49 0.44 13.36 7.06
CA SER A 49 1.75 13.14 7.67
C SER A 49 2.89 13.28 6.67
N ARG A 50 4.02 13.82 7.14
CA ARG A 50 5.27 13.87 6.37
C ARG A 50 5.98 12.51 6.30
N ASP A 51 5.64 11.60 7.21
CA ASP A 51 6.28 10.29 7.35
C ASP A 51 5.49 9.17 6.69
N SER A 52 4.45 9.50 5.98
CA SER A 52 3.64 8.56 5.21
C SER A 52 3.20 9.15 3.89
N LEU A 53 2.82 8.27 2.97
CA LEU A 53 2.32 8.66 1.66
C LEU A 53 1.21 7.70 1.27
N VAL A 54 0.11 8.25 0.78
CA VAL A 54 -0.95 7.48 0.17
C VAL A 54 -0.87 7.72 -1.34
N LEU A 55 -0.50 6.68 -2.08
CA LEU A 55 -0.39 6.72 -3.54
C LEU A 55 -1.65 6.17 -4.18
N LEU A 56 -2.06 6.80 -5.25
CA LEU A 56 -3.21 6.39 -6.05
C LEU A 56 -2.78 6.10 -7.48
N ALA A 57 -3.38 5.09 -8.09
CA ALA A 57 -3.40 4.92 -9.53
C ALA A 57 -4.76 5.39 -10.01
N VAL A 58 -4.77 6.39 -10.88
CA VAL A 58 -6.00 7.06 -11.33
C VAL A 58 -6.14 6.89 -12.83
N ALA A 59 -7.29 6.38 -13.25
CA ALA A 59 -7.69 6.26 -14.65
C ALA A 59 -8.49 7.51 -15.08
N GLU A 60 -8.89 7.53 -16.34
CA GLU A 60 -9.73 8.61 -16.87
C GLU A 60 -10.97 8.85 -15.99
N GLY A 61 -11.37 10.12 -15.89
CA GLY A 61 -12.53 10.53 -15.09
C GLY A 61 -12.27 10.48 -13.58
N GLU A 62 -11.03 10.61 -13.15
CA GLU A 62 -10.64 10.59 -11.74
C GLU A 62 -10.99 9.27 -11.03
N ARG A 63 -11.15 8.19 -11.79
CA ARG A 63 -11.43 6.87 -11.23
C ARG A 63 -10.20 6.27 -10.59
N VAL A 64 -10.24 6.02 -9.29
CA VAL A 64 -9.16 5.34 -8.56
C VAL A 64 -9.22 3.85 -8.89
N VAL A 65 -8.11 3.30 -9.36
CA VAL A 65 -7.98 1.89 -9.77
C VAL A 65 -6.86 1.15 -9.02
N GLY A 66 -6.12 1.86 -8.18
CA GLY A 66 -5.10 1.25 -7.33
C GLY A 66 -4.74 2.16 -6.18
N ILE A 67 -4.29 1.56 -5.09
CA ILE A 67 -3.83 2.27 -3.88
C ILE A 67 -2.55 1.63 -3.37
N CYS A 68 -1.71 2.46 -2.74
CA CYS A 68 -0.56 1.99 -1.98
C CYS A 68 -0.32 2.95 -0.83
N THR A 69 -0.26 2.43 0.40
CA THR A 69 0.12 3.23 1.56
C THR A 69 1.52 2.83 1.99
N VAL A 70 2.37 3.81 2.22
CA VAL A 70 3.77 3.61 2.59
C VAL A 70 4.15 4.56 3.72
N TYR A 71 4.91 4.04 4.67
CA TYR A 71 5.33 4.74 5.88
C TYR A 71 6.85 4.66 6.01
N CYS A 72 7.47 5.73 6.50
CA CYS A 72 8.90 5.77 6.81
C CYS A 72 9.09 6.20 8.27
N THR A 73 8.62 5.38 9.19
CA THR A 73 8.57 5.67 10.63
C THR A 73 9.45 4.75 11.47
N ILE A 74 10.05 3.74 10.86
CA ILE A 74 10.81 2.73 11.59
C ILE A 74 12.29 3.15 11.62
N HIS A 75 12.80 3.44 12.81
CA HIS A 75 14.21 3.74 13.04
C HIS A 75 14.97 2.44 13.31
N ALA A 76 15.27 1.69 12.25
CA ALA A 76 15.97 0.42 12.39
C ALA A 76 17.43 0.68 12.76
N ILE A 77 17.76 0.50 14.03
CA ILE A 77 19.11 0.78 14.58
C ILE A 77 20.18 0.01 13.81
N ARG A 78 19.88 -1.25 13.49
CA ARG A 78 20.83 -2.16 12.84
C ARG A 78 21.09 -1.82 11.37
N PHE A 79 20.07 -1.33 10.63
CA PHE A 79 20.14 -1.19 9.17
C PHE A 79 19.92 0.23 8.64
N GLY A 80 19.52 1.16 9.49
CA GLY A 80 19.08 2.49 9.09
C GLY A 80 17.57 2.60 8.90
N PRO A 81 17.07 3.76 8.50
CA PRO A 81 15.62 3.98 8.39
C PRO A 81 14.96 2.97 7.43
N ARG A 82 13.81 2.47 7.84
CA ARG A 82 13.04 1.50 7.07
C ARG A 82 11.69 2.08 6.69
N ALA A 83 11.32 1.93 5.42
CA ALA A 83 9.97 2.18 4.94
C ALA A 83 9.17 0.87 4.93
N TRP A 84 7.85 1.02 5.05
CA TRP A 84 6.91 -0.11 5.11
C TRP A 84 5.71 0.16 4.24
N VAL A 85 5.40 -0.75 3.33
CA VAL A 85 4.16 -0.75 2.57
C VAL A 85 3.12 -1.51 3.39
N GLU A 86 2.07 -0.82 3.82
CA GLU A 86 0.99 -1.45 4.59
C GLU A 86 -0.08 -2.02 3.67
N GLU A 87 -0.54 -1.24 2.72
CA GLU A 87 -1.53 -1.70 1.74
C GLU A 87 -1.02 -1.48 0.32
N LEU A 88 -1.29 -2.46 -0.54
CA LEU A 88 -1.08 -2.36 -1.97
C LEU A 88 -2.21 -3.16 -2.64
N ALA A 89 -3.09 -2.48 -3.32
CA ALA A 89 -4.24 -3.11 -3.95
C ALA A 89 -4.55 -2.48 -5.30
N VAL A 90 -5.01 -3.31 -6.22
CA VAL A 90 -5.45 -2.90 -7.55
C VAL A 90 -6.87 -3.41 -7.76
N HIS A 91 -7.72 -2.56 -8.34
CA HIS A 91 -9.09 -2.93 -8.67
C HIS A 91 -9.09 -4.26 -9.45
N PRO A 92 -9.97 -5.22 -9.08
CA PRO A 92 -9.94 -6.56 -9.68
C PRO A 92 -9.94 -6.58 -11.20
N GLU A 93 -10.71 -5.69 -11.84
CA GLU A 93 -10.80 -5.60 -13.30
C GLU A 93 -9.56 -4.97 -13.95
N MET A 94 -8.70 -4.35 -13.15
CA MET A 94 -7.52 -3.63 -13.64
C MET A 94 -6.21 -4.35 -13.32
N ARG A 95 -6.27 -5.55 -12.78
CA ARG A 95 -5.10 -6.37 -12.50
C ARG A 95 -4.40 -6.79 -13.79
N SER A 96 -3.13 -7.19 -13.67
CA SER A 96 -2.28 -7.60 -14.81
C SER A 96 -1.98 -6.50 -15.83
N LYS A 97 -2.13 -5.24 -15.45
CA LYS A 97 -1.83 -4.05 -16.27
C LYS A 97 -0.64 -3.24 -15.72
N ARG A 98 0.19 -3.87 -14.90
CA ARG A 98 1.38 -3.27 -14.28
C ARG A 98 1.12 -2.10 -13.33
N ILE A 99 -0.12 -1.91 -12.90
CA ILE A 99 -0.48 -0.84 -11.97
C ILE A 99 0.21 -1.06 -10.62
N GLY A 100 0.19 -2.28 -10.10
CA GLY A 100 0.89 -2.62 -8.86
C GLY A 100 2.39 -2.35 -8.92
N SER A 101 3.03 -2.70 -10.04
CA SER A 101 4.46 -2.43 -10.25
C SER A 101 4.78 -0.94 -10.22
N ARG A 102 3.91 -0.13 -10.85
CA ARG A 102 4.08 1.33 -10.88
C ARG A 102 3.87 1.95 -9.51
N LEU A 103 2.89 1.48 -8.76
CA LEU A 103 2.66 1.92 -7.36
C LEU A 103 3.85 1.57 -6.48
N LEU A 104 4.35 0.35 -6.58
CA LEU A 104 5.50 -0.09 -5.79
C LEU A 104 6.76 0.71 -6.16
N ALA A 105 6.99 0.97 -7.43
CA ALA A 105 8.11 1.80 -7.88
C ALA A 105 8.03 3.21 -7.31
N ALA A 106 6.85 3.83 -7.31
CA ALA A 106 6.65 5.15 -6.72
C ALA A 106 6.88 5.14 -5.20
N ALA A 107 6.46 4.09 -4.51
CA ALA A 107 6.71 3.91 -3.08
C ALA A 107 8.22 3.81 -2.79
N LYS A 108 8.96 3.06 -3.61
CA LYS A 108 10.43 2.95 -3.48
C LYS A 108 11.11 4.29 -3.68
N ASP A 109 10.70 5.06 -4.67
CA ASP A 109 11.26 6.38 -4.96
C ASP A 109 11.04 7.33 -3.79
N TRP A 110 9.81 7.38 -3.27
CA TRP A 110 9.50 8.20 -2.11
C TRP A 110 10.33 7.79 -0.87
N ALA A 111 10.45 6.48 -0.64
CA ALA A 111 11.22 5.95 0.49
C ALA A 111 12.70 6.38 0.38
N ARG A 112 13.28 6.30 -0.81
CA ARG A 112 14.67 6.76 -1.06
C ARG A 112 14.82 8.24 -0.78
N GLU A 113 13.89 9.07 -1.20
CA GLU A 113 13.89 10.51 -0.94
C GLU A 113 13.82 10.82 0.56
N ARG A 114 13.20 9.95 1.34
CA ARG A 114 13.13 10.05 2.81
C ARG A 114 14.36 9.48 3.51
N GLY A 115 15.34 8.99 2.77
CA GLY A 115 16.55 8.42 3.35
C GLY A 115 16.40 6.97 3.81
N ALA A 116 15.32 6.29 3.45
CA ALA A 116 15.15 4.90 3.81
C ALA A 116 16.18 4.02 3.10
N THR A 117 16.72 3.07 3.83
CA THR A 117 17.69 2.08 3.31
C THR A 117 16.99 0.80 2.88
N HIS A 118 15.78 0.56 3.39
CA HIS A 118 14.99 -0.64 3.13
C HIS A 118 13.52 -0.28 2.93
N LEU A 119 12.86 -1.02 2.06
CA LEU A 119 11.41 -1.04 1.93
C LEU A 119 10.95 -2.48 2.10
N GLU A 120 10.05 -2.71 3.02
CA GLU A 120 9.52 -4.04 3.30
C GLU A 120 7.99 -4.03 3.33
N LEU A 121 7.41 -5.20 3.18
CA LEU A 121 6.00 -5.47 3.38
C LEU A 121 5.84 -6.92 3.83
N ASP A 122 4.68 -7.24 4.38
CA ASP A 122 4.30 -8.64 4.54
C ASP A 122 3.09 -8.96 3.65
N SER A 123 2.84 -10.23 3.47
CA SER A 123 1.70 -10.72 2.71
C SER A 123 1.25 -12.03 3.31
N GLY A 124 -0.05 -12.15 3.59
CA GLY A 124 -0.62 -13.36 4.16
C GLY A 124 -0.30 -14.61 3.33
N GLU A 125 -0.09 -15.73 4.00
CA GLU A 125 0.31 -16.98 3.35
C GLU A 125 -0.67 -17.43 2.26
N ALA A 126 -1.96 -17.15 2.42
CA ALA A 126 -2.99 -17.54 1.47
C ALA A 126 -3.03 -16.69 0.18
N ARG A 127 -2.28 -15.59 0.13
CA ARG A 127 -2.28 -14.66 -1.00
C ARG A 127 -1.28 -15.06 -2.08
N ALA A 128 -1.51 -16.23 -2.70
CA ALA A 128 -0.59 -16.80 -3.69
C ALA A 128 -0.36 -15.89 -4.91
N ASP A 129 -1.39 -15.21 -5.39
CA ASP A 129 -1.26 -14.29 -6.53
C ASP A 129 -0.39 -13.08 -6.18
N ALA A 130 -0.55 -12.53 -4.98
CA ALA A 130 0.29 -11.44 -4.50
C ALA A 130 1.75 -11.89 -4.38
N HIS A 131 2.00 -13.09 -3.87
CA HIS A 131 3.36 -13.65 -3.76
C HIS A 131 4.01 -13.76 -5.14
N ARG A 132 3.29 -14.23 -6.15
CA ARG A 132 3.82 -14.28 -7.52
C ARG A 132 4.16 -12.89 -8.05
N PHE A 133 3.32 -11.89 -7.74
CA PHE A 133 3.60 -10.51 -8.09
C PHE A 133 4.89 -10.03 -7.42
N TYR A 134 5.04 -10.20 -6.10
CA TYR A 134 6.23 -9.74 -5.39
C TYR A 134 7.50 -10.45 -5.87
N GLU A 135 7.44 -11.74 -6.17
CA GLU A 135 8.58 -12.47 -6.73
C GLU A 135 9.03 -11.89 -8.08
N ARG A 136 8.09 -11.49 -8.92
CA ARG A 136 8.42 -10.84 -10.21
C ARG A 136 9.07 -9.49 -10.02
N GLU A 137 8.83 -8.83 -8.89
CA GLU A 137 9.44 -7.53 -8.56
C GLU A 137 10.84 -7.68 -7.96
N GLN A 138 11.37 -8.90 -7.91
CA GLN A 138 12.76 -9.22 -7.56
C GLN A 138 13.18 -8.70 -6.18
N PRO A 139 12.55 -9.19 -5.09
CA PRO A 139 12.95 -8.78 -3.74
C PRO A 139 14.39 -9.23 -3.44
N ALA A 140 15.10 -8.42 -2.66
CA ALA A 140 16.45 -8.76 -2.24
C ALA A 140 16.48 -9.91 -1.24
N TYR A 141 15.40 -10.11 -0.48
CA TYR A 141 15.28 -11.16 0.52
C TYR A 141 13.81 -11.40 0.84
N ARG A 142 13.57 -12.50 1.54
CA ARG A 142 12.28 -12.85 2.13
C ARG A 142 12.47 -13.04 3.63
N SER A 143 11.42 -12.76 4.39
CA SER A 143 11.41 -12.98 5.84
C SER A 143 10.03 -13.50 6.26
N ILE A 144 9.93 -13.95 7.50
CA ILE A 144 8.68 -14.45 8.07
C ILE A 144 8.17 -13.40 9.06
N CYS A 145 6.90 -13.04 8.93
CA CYS A 145 6.22 -12.14 9.87
C CYS A 145 5.50 -12.99 10.93
N PHE A 146 5.68 -12.61 12.20
CA PHE A 146 4.94 -13.18 13.31
C PHE A 146 4.11 -12.05 13.93
N GLY A 147 2.82 -12.26 14.12
CA GLY A 147 1.92 -11.23 14.62
C GLY A 147 1.10 -11.70 15.82
N TRP A 148 0.77 -10.77 16.71
CA TRP A 148 -0.09 -11.01 17.84
C TRP A 148 -1.21 -9.98 17.85
N GLU A 149 -2.44 -10.43 18.04
CA GLU A 149 -3.56 -9.54 18.28
C GLU A 149 -3.56 -9.14 19.76
N LEU A 150 -3.83 -7.87 20.04
CA LEU A 150 -3.73 -7.31 21.40
C LEU A 150 -5.10 -6.87 21.91
#